data_c82b793f927ec5da72668b5c59ed0a36
#
_entry.id   c82b793f927ec5da72668b5c59ed0a36
#
_cell.length_a   1.000
_cell.length_b   1.000
_cell.length_c   1.000
_cell.angle_alpha   90.00
_cell.angle_beta   90.00
_cell.angle_gamma   90.00
#
_symmetry.space_group_name_H-M   'P 1'
#
loop_
_entity.id
_entity.type
_entity.pdbx_description
1 polymer ?
#
loop_
_entity_poly.entity_id
_entity_poly.type
_entity_poly.pdbx_seq_one_letter_code
_entity_poly.pdbx_strand_id
1 'polypeptide(L)' 'MAQNLTVKIEMPISARQIKLPKGVDDRLQNLLDRQDHGEKLTTAERKEAEGLVELAEILSLLRLRSENVARTNGK' A
#
# COMPACT_ATOMS: atom_id res chain seq x y z
N MET A 1 19.16 -18.03 -15.08
CA MET A 1 18.74 -18.03 -14.73
C MET A 1 18.03 -17.81 -14.24
N ALA A 2 17.73 -17.78 -14.34
CA ALA A 2 17.07 -17.64 -13.91
C ALA A 2 16.35 -17.67 -13.46
N GLN A 3 16.27 -17.85 -13.28
CA GLN A 3 15.66 -17.88 -12.77
C GLN A 3 15.03 -17.71 -12.26
N ASN A 4 15.14 -17.80 -12.05
CA ASN A 4 14.55 -17.68 -11.38
C ASN A 4 13.86 -17.15 -10.90
N LEU A 5 13.92 -16.48 -10.68
CA LEU A 5 13.11 -15.80 -10.41
C LEU A 5 11.81 -16.23 -10.17
N THR A 6 11.44 -16.76 -10.61
CA THR A 6 10.33 -17.55 -10.54
C THR A 6 9.98 -17.86 -9.21
N VAL A 7 10.93 -18.12 -8.57
CA VAL A 7 10.80 -18.39 -7.23
C VAL A 7 9.81 -17.59 -6.56
N LYS A 8 9.85 -16.38 -6.78
CA LYS A 8 8.96 -15.53 -6.16
C LYS A 8 7.61 -15.93 -6.41
N ILE A 9 7.41 -16.42 -7.45
CA ILE A 9 6.10 -16.78 -7.81
C ILE A 9 5.55 -17.69 -6.79
N GLU A 10 6.40 -18.37 -6.15
CA GLU A 10 5.94 -19.27 -5.17
C GLU A 10 5.64 -18.62 -3.88
N MET A 11 5.96 -17.37 -3.74
CA MET A 11 5.64 -16.70 -2.53
C MET A 11 4.18 -16.45 -2.52
N PRO A 12 3.47 -16.99 -1.58
CA PRO A 12 2.03 -16.85 -1.51
C PRO A 12 1.60 -15.52 -0.96
N ILE A 13 1.79 -14.50 -1.73
CA ILE A 13 1.35 -13.18 -1.33
C ILE A 13 -0.06 -13.00 -1.84
N SER A 14 -1.01 -12.97 -0.94
CA SER A 14 -2.39 -12.73 -1.33
C SER A 14 -2.60 -11.25 -1.55
N ALA A 15 -3.64 -10.91 -2.29
CA ALA A 15 -3.96 -9.52 -2.55
C ALA A 15 -4.15 -8.74 -1.26
N ARG A 16 -4.64 -9.40 -0.22
CA ARG A 16 -4.88 -8.71 1.04
C ARG A 16 -3.60 -8.21 1.70
N GLN A 17 -2.47 -8.78 1.31
CA GLN A 17 -1.20 -8.39 1.91
C GLN A 17 -0.57 -7.20 1.18
N ILE A 18 -1.14 -6.79 0.05
CA ILE A 18 -0.63 -5.64 -0.68
C ILE A 18 -1.25 -4.40 -0.08
N LYS A 19 -0.68 -3.95 1.01
CA LYS A 19 -1.17 -2.76 1.71
C LYS A 19 -0.04 -2.22 2.58
N LEU A 20 -0.25 -1.05 3.15
CA LEU A 20 0.73 -0.47 4.03
C LEU A 20 0.91 -1.35 5.27
N PRO A 21 2.14 -1.53 5.73
CA PRO A 21 2.36 -2.20 7.01
C PRO A 21 1.65 -1.43 8.12
N LYS A 22 1.27 -2.13 9.17
CA LYS A 22 0.48 -1.53 10.22
C LYS A 22 1.10 -0.27 10.80
N GLY A 23 2.38 -0.30 11.10
CA GLY A 23 3.04 0.87 11.70
C GLY A 23 3.02 2.07 10.77
N VAL A 24 3.19 1.83 9.48
CA VAL A 24 3.17 2.90 8.49
C VAL A 24 1.76 3.45 8.35
N ASP A 25 0.78 2.56 8.33
CA ASP A 25 -0.61 2.97 8.23
C ASP A 25 -1.02 3.78 9.47
N ASP A 26 -0.59 3.35 10.65
CA ASP A 26 -0.88 4.06 11.88
C ASP A 26 -0.31 5.48 11.82
N ARG A 27 0.89 5.62 11.27
CA ARG A 27 1.49 6.95 11.13
C ARG A 27 0.67 7.83 10.20
N LEU A 28 0.24 7.26 9.07
CA LEU A 28 -0.57 8.01 8.12
C LEU A 28 -1.89 8.42 8.77
N GLN A 29 -2.56 7.51 9.46
CA GLN A 29 -3.82 7.82 10.11
C GLN A 29 -3.63 8.90 11.16
N ASN A 30 -2.53 8.87 11.88
CA ASN A 30 -2.23 9.89 12.87
C ASN A 30 -2.11 11.27 12.23
N LEU A 31 -1.39 11.36 11.10
CA LEU A 31 -1.22 12.63 10.41
C LEU A 31 -2.55 13.16 9.87
N LEU A 32 -3.35 12.26 9.30
CA LEU A 32 -4.64 12.66 8.74
C LEU A 32 -5.60 13.08 9.85
N ASP A 33 -5.60 12.37 10.97
CA ASP A 33 -6.48 12.70 12.09
C ASP A 33 -6.13 14.06 12.68
N ARG A 34 -4.85 14.34 12.80
CA ARG A 34 -4.42 15.64 13.32
C ARG A 34 -4.91 16.77 12.40
N GLN A 35 -4.79 16.54 11.09
CA GLN A 35 -5.23 17.53 10.12
C GLN A 35 -6.74 17.71 10.19
N ASP A 36 -7.47 16.61 10.32
CA ASP A 36 -8.93 16.67 10.41
C ASP A 36 -9.41 17.41 11.65
N HIS A 37 -8.60 17.37 12.70
CA HIS A 37 -8.96 18.09 13.93
C HIS A 37 -8.46 19.54 13.90
N GLY A 38 -8.02 20.02 12.75
CA GLY A 38 -7.63 21.40 12.61
C GLY A 38 -6.17 21.68 12.97
N GLU A 39 -5.42 20.67 13.29
CA GLU A 39 -4.03 20.85 13.63
C GLU A 39 -3.23 21.07 12.35
N LYS A 40 -2.33 22.04 12.36
CA LYS A 40 -1.57 22.34 11.17
C LYS A 40 -0.32 21.48 11.13
N LEU A 41 -0.19 20.70 10.10
CA LEU A 41 0.99 19.86 9.93
C LEU A 41 2.17 20.73 9.49
N THR A 42 3.38 20.33 9.90
CA THR A 42 4.58 20.99 9.39
C THR A 42 4.71 20.63 7.91
N THR A 43 5.57 21.35 7.21
CA THR A 43 5.82 21.06 5.80
C THR A 43 6.32 19.64 5.62
N ALA A 44 7.22 19.20 6.51
CA ALA A 44 7.76 17.85 6.43
C ALA A 44 6.67 16.82 6.68
N GLU A 45 5.80 17.08 7.66
CA GLU A 45 4.70 16.16 7.96
C GLU A 45 3.72 16.08 6.82
N ARG A 46 3.46 17.21 6.18
CA ARG A 46 2.55 17.22 5.05
C ARG A 46 3.11 16.41 3.90
N LYS A 47 4.39 16.58 3.61
CA LYS A 47 5.01 15.81 2.54
C LYS A 47 5.03 14.32 2.86
N GLU A 48 5.24 14.01 4.12
CA GLU A 48 5.20 12.62 4.56
C GLU A 48 3.82 12.02 4.31
N ALA A 49 2.78 12.74 4.73
CA ALA A 49 1.42 12.28 4.56
C ALA A 49 1.08 12.10 3.07
N GLU A 50 1.48 13.08 2.25
CA GLU A 50 1.21 13.00 0.81
C GLU A 50 1.89 11.77 0.19
N GLY A 51 3.13 11.52 0.57
CA GLY A 51 3.85 10.36 0.06
C GLY A 51 3.22 9.05 0.50
N LEU A 52 2.76 9.01 1.74
CA LEU A 52 2.12 7.80 2.25
C LEU A 52 0.78 7.55 1.56
N VAL A 53 0.02 8.62 1.27
CA VAL A 53 -1.23 8.49 0.54
C VAL A 53 -0.95 7.97 -0.87
N GLU A 54 0.05 8.51 -1.54
CA GLU A 54 0.40 8.06 -2.87
C GLU A 54 0.80 6.59 -2.85
N LEU A 55 1.59 6.20 -1.87
CA LEU A 55 1.99 4.80 -1.75
C LEU A 55 0.78 3.91 -1.51
N ALA A 56 -0.12 4.34 -0.63
CA ALA A 56 -1.33 3.57 -0.36
C ALA A 56 -2.16 3.41 -1.63
N GLU A 57 -2.23 4.45 -2.45
CA GLU A 57 -2.97 4.38 -3.70
C GLU A 57 -2.33 3.39 -4.67
N ILE A 58 -1.01 3.42 -4.78
CA ILE A 58 -0.30 2.50 -5.65
C ILE A 58 -0.55 1.07 -5.19
N LEU A 59 -0.47 0.83 -3.89
CA LEU A 59 -0.69 -0.50 -3.36
C LEU A 59 -2.13 -0.96 -3.61
N SER A 60 -3.09 -0.04 -3.50
CA SER A 60 -4.49 -0.37 -3.77
C SER A 60 -4.68 -0.77 -5.23
N LEU A 61 -4.04 -0.05 -6.14
CA LEU A 61 -4.13 -0.38 -7.55
C LEU A 61 -3.51 -1.74 -7.84
N LEU A 62 -2.38 -2.03 -7.22
CA LEU A 62 -1.74 -3.32 -7.39
C LEU A 62 -2.61 -4.44 -6.84
N ARG A 63 -3.25 -4.19 -5.69
CA ARG A 63 -4.11 -5.17 -5.08
C ARG A 63 -5.30 -5.49 -5.98
N LEU A 64 -5.94 -4.44 -6.51
CA LEU A 64 -7.08 -4.64 -7.39
C LEU A 64 -6.68 -5.39 -8.64
N ARG A 65 -5.52 -5.05 -9.20
CA ARG A 65 -5.05 -5.73 -10.38
C ARG A 65 -4.75 -7.19 -10.09
N SER A 66 -4.16 -7.46 -8.95
CA SER A 66 -3.84 -8.82 -8.54
C SER A 66 -5.12 -9.64 -8.38
N GLU A 67 -6.15 -9.06 -7.78
CA GLU A 67 -7.41 -9.73 -7.60
C GLU A 67 -8.07 -10.02 -8.94
N ASN A 68 -8.00 -9.07 -9.86
CA ASN A 68 -8.59 -9.26 -11.17
C ASN A 68 -7.90 -10.38 -11.94
N VAL A 69 -6.58 -10.42 -11.86
CA VAL A 69 -5.83 -11.45 -12.55
C VAL A 69 -6.15 -12.82 -11.96
N ALA A 70 -6.20 -12.91 -10.64
CA ALA A 70 -6.50 -14.16 -9.98
C ALA A 70 -7.90 -14.63 -10.35
N ARG A 71 -8.85 -13.72 -10.40
CA ARG A 71 -10.21 -14.06 -10.73
C ARG A 71 -10.32 -14.55 -12.16
N THR A 72 -9.62 -13.88 -13.06
CA THR A 72 -9.63 -14.26 -14.46
C THR A 72 -9.00 -15.63 -14.65
N ASN A 73 -7.90 -15.87 -14.00
CA ASN A 73 -7.22 -17.14 -14.12
C ASN A 73 -7.96 -18.28 -13.44
N GLY A 74 -8.79 -17.94 -12.51
CA GLY A 74 -9.52 -18.94 -11.78
C GLY A 74 -10.65 -19.57 -12.55
N LYS A 75 -10.88 -19.05 -13.72
CA LYS A 75 -11.90 -19.65 -14.54
C LYS A 75 -11.38 -20.90 -15.21
#